data_9e976a666a0ca741bcb2445b2974ef35
#
_entry.id   9e976a666a0ca741bcb2445b2974ef35
#
_cell.length_a   1.000
_cell.length_b   1.000
_cell.length_c   1.000
_cell.angle_alpha   90.00
_cell.angle_beta   90.00
_cell.angle_gamma   90.00
#
_symmetry.space_group_name_H-M   'P 1'
#
loop_
_entity.id
_entity.type
_entity.pdbx_description
1 polymer ?
#
loop_
_entity_poly.entity_id
_entity_poly.type
_entity_poly.pdbx_seq_one_letter_code
_entity_poly.pdbx_strand_id
1 'polypeptide(L)'
;MKQILWFIKTYFTFVILFSIQKPFFMILEKASATQPIDNIWSEMPTVMWYGLSLDLSMAGYLTALPGLLLIAMIWFRKEIIRPILNAYFILASFLVSITFVLNAGLYPYWNFPLDSTPLYYFFTSPKDALASVGGLYIFFALLITVLLTIAVWFALRMPHTQKRYSSRYSNYGFGDFGSGRRTCYSDIEHHRMRHSLILLLLTALLFIPIRGGFTVSTTNTGKAYFSQNAFLNHA
;
A
#
# COMPACT_ATOMS: atom_id res chain seq x y z
N MET A 1 11.00 -18.80 -0.44
CA MET A 1 9.97 -18.64 0.60
C MET A 1 9.95 -17.25 1.23
N LYS A 2 11.08 -16.62 1.63
CA LYS A 2 11.09 -15.30 2.27
C LYS A 2 10.50 -14.17 1.42
N GLN A 3 10.73 -14.17 0.10
CA GLN A 3 10.19 -13.16 -0.82
C GLN A 3 8.67 -13.27 -0.96
N ILE A 4 8.14 -14.49 -1.01
CA ILE A 4 6.70 -14.75 -1.07
C ILE A 4 6.02 -14.25 0.22
N LEU A 5 6.59 -14.60 1.38
CA LEU A 5 6.06 -14.16 2.67
C LEU A 5 6.09 -12.63 2.79
N TRP A 6 7.16 -12.00 2.30
CA TRP A 6 7.27 -10.55 2.31
C TRP A 6 6.27 -9.89 1.35
N PHE A 7 6.01 -10.46 0.17
CA PHE A 7 4.97 -10.00 -0.75
C PHE A 7 3.59 -10.02 -0.09
N ILE A 8 3.24 -11.16 0.54
CA ILE A 8 1.97 -11.31 1.27
C ILE A 8 1.88 -10.28 2.40
N LYS A 9 2.96 -10.15 3.20
CA LYS A 9 3.04 -9.13 4.25
C LYS A 9 2.78 -7.72 3.71
N THR A 10 3.40 -7.35 2.60
CA THR A 10 3.26 -6.02 1.99
C THR A 10 1.81 -5.76 1.60
N TYR A 11 1.16 -6.72 0.95
CA TYR A 11 -0.25 -6.61 0.58
C TYR A 11 -1.15 -6.39 1.81
N PHE A 12 -1.04 -7.25 2.82
CA PHE A 12 -1.83 -7.11 4.04
C PHE A 12 -1.50 -5.84 4.83
N THR A 13 -0.25 -5.37 4.79
CA THR A 13 0.11 -4.09 5.42
C THR A 13 -0.65 -2.94 4.77
N PHE A 14 -0.76 -2.89 3.45
CA PHE A 14 -1.57 -1.87 2.77
C PHE A 14 -3.06 -2.02 3.07
N VAL A 15 -3.60 -3.25 3.06
CA VAL A 15 -5.02 -3.48 3.41
C VAL A 15 -5.32 -2.97 4.82
N ILE A 16 -4.51 -3.33 5.81
CA ILE A 16 -4.68 -2.88 7.19
C ILE A 16 -4.56 -1.35 7.29
N LEU A 17 -3.60 -0.76 6.58
CA LEU A 17 -3.38 0.68 6.56
C LEU A 17 -4.64 1.42 6.08
N PHE A 18 -5.23 1.01 4.95
CA PHE A 18 -6.44 1.62 4.41
C PHE A 18 -7.66 1.35 5.31
N SER A 19 -7.78 0.14 5.85
CA SER A 19 -8.89 -0.19 6.76
C SER A 19 -8.86 0.61 8.06
N ILE A 20 -7.68 0.90 8.64
CA ILE A 20 -7.55 1.71 9.86
C ILE A 20 -7.88 3.20 9.61
N GLN A 21 -7.71 3.69 8.40
CA GLN A 21 -8.04 5.08 8.08
C GLN A 21 -9.54 5.39 8.26
N LYS A 22 -10.42 4.44 7.96
CA LYS A 22 -11.89 4.62 8.06
C LYS A 22 -12.39 4.89 9.47
N PRO A 23 -12.09 4.06 10.49
CA PRO A 23 -12.49 4.36 11.86
C PRO A 23 -11.96 5.71 12.36
N PHE A 24 -10.72 6.04 11.99
CA PHE A 24 -10.13 7.33 12.35
C PHE A 24 -10.89 8.49 11.70
N PHE A 25 -11.26 8.34 10.43
CA PHE A 25 -12.03 9.36 9.71
C PHE A 25 -13.43 9.52 10.28
N MET A 26 -14.12 8.42 10.62
CA MET A 26 -15.43 8.47 11.29
C MET A 26 -15.39 9.19 12.65
N ILE A 27 -14.31 9.02 13.41
CA ILE A 27 -14.12 9.74 14.69
C ILE A 27 -13.92 11.24 14.46
N LEU A 28 -13.14 11.62 13.44
CA LEU A 28 -12.96 13.02 13.05
C LEU A 28 -14.29 13.65 12.59
N GLU A 29 -15.07 12.94 11.79
CA GLU A 29 -16.37 13.39 11.32
C GLU A 29 -17.31 13.65 12.50
N LYS A 30 -17.39 12.74 13.46
CA LYS A 30 -18.16 12.94 14.70
C LYS A 30 -17.72 14.19 15.47
N ALA A 31 -16.41 14.42 15.56
CA ALA A 31 -15.87 15.58 16.27
C ALA A 31 -16.18 16.91 15.56
N SER A 32 -16.39 16.87 14.23
CA SER A 32 -16.66 18.06 13.38
C SER A 32 -18.15 18.26 13.09
N ALA A 33 -18.99 17.23 13.33
CA ALA A 33 -20.41 17.26 13.00
C ALA A 33 -21.18 18.25 13.90
N THR A 34 -22.02 19.06 13.26
CA THR A 34 -22.91 20.03 13.94
C THR A 34 -24.11 19.35 14.62
N GLN A 35 -24.43 18.10 14.23
CA GLN A 35 -25.49 17.29 14.81
C GLN A 35 -24.92 16.05 15.52
N PRO A 36 -25.47 15.66 16.68
CA PRO A 36 -25.00 14.49 17.41
C PRO A 36 -25.27 13.22 16.59
N ILE A 37 -24.20 12.54 16.18
CA ILE A 37 -24.28 11.23 15.56
C ILE A 37 -24.23 10.20 16.67
N ASP A 38 -25.39 9.63 17.02
CA ASP A 38 -25.55 8.88 18.27
C ASP A 38 -24.90 7.49 18.27
N ASN A 39 -24.64 6.85 17.12
CA ASN A 39 -24.24 5.44 17.07
C ASN A 39 -23.08 5.11 16.11
N ILE A 40 -21.93 5.82 16.22
CA ILE A 40 -20.73 5.51 15.41
C ILE A 40 -20.30 4.04 15.55
N TRP A 41 -20.31 3.51 16.76
CA TRP A 41 -19.83 2.17 17.04
C TRP A 41 -20.68 1.07 16.40
N SER A 42 -21.98 1.29 16.21
CA SER A 42 -22.87 0.36 15.51
C SER A 42 -22.68 0.41 13.98
N GLU A 43 -22.34 1.57 13.44
CA GLU A 43 -22.14 1.77 12.00
C GLU A 43 -20.73 1.37 11.52
N MET A 44 -19.73 1.42 12.40
CA MET A 44 -18.34 1.14 12.06
C MET A 44 -18.11 -0.23 11.37
N PRO A 45 -18.68 -1.36 11.84
CA PRO A 45 -18.50 -2.64 11.14
C PRO A 45 -19.09 -2.62 9.73
N THR A 46 -20.20 -1.94 9.54
CA THR A 46 -20.87 -1.80 8.24
C THR A 46 -20.00 -1.02 7.26
N VAL A 47 -19.47 0.13 7.67
CA VAL A 47 -18.56 0.97 6.86
C VAL A 47 -17.28 0.21 6.52
N MET A 48 -16.70 -0.50 7.49
CA MET A 48 -15.50 -1.32 7.25
C MET A 48 -15.76 -2.45 6.26
N TRP A 49 -16.92 -3.12 6.36
CA TRP A 49 -17.25 -4.23 5.47
C TRP A 49 -17.46 -3.78 4.02
N TYR A 50 -18.27 -2.76 3.81
CA TYR A 50 -18.52 -2.23 2.46
C TYR A 50 -17.28 -1.58 1.84
N GLY A 51 -16.48 -0.90 2.65
CA GLY A 51 -15.24 -0.27 2.20
C GLY A 51 -14.09 -1.25 1.97
N LEU A 52 -14.17 -2.49 2.50
CA LEU A 52 -13.09 -3.48 2.39
C LEU A 52 -12.76 -3.82 0.93
N SER A 53 -13.74 -3.88 0.05
CA SER A 53 -13.52 -4.17 -1.37
C SER A 53 -12.64 -3.13 -2.06
N LEU A 54 -12.79 -1.85 -1.68
CA LEU A 54 -11.99 -0.74 -2.18
C LEU A 54 -10.57 -0.79 -1.60
N ASP A 55 -10.42 -1.10 -0.30
CA ASP A 55 -9.12 -1.26 0.36
C ASP A 55 -8.29 -2.38 -0.28
N LEU A 56 -8.94 -3.52 -0.55
CA LEU A 56 -8.29 -4.65 -1.22
C LEU A 56 -7.84 -4.30 -2.64
N SER A 57 -8.65 -3.51 -3.36
CA SER A 57 -8.34 -3.03 -4.69
C SER A 57 -7.13 -2.08 -4.67
N MET A 58 -7.14 -1.06 -3.83
CA MET A 58 -6.04 -0.09 -3.69
C MET A 58 -4.75 -0.74 -3.22
N ALA A 59 -4.82 -1.65 -2.24
CA ALA A 59 -3.68 -2.45 -1.81
C ALA A 59 -3.13 -3.31 -2.95
N GLY A 60 -4.00 -3.85 -3.80
CA GLY A 60 -3.63 -4.59 -5.01
C GLY A 60 -2.80 -3.76 -5.98
N TYR A 61 -3.27 -2.55 -6.31
CA TYR A 61 -2.54 -1.62 -7.18
C TYR A 61 -1.15 -1.29 -6.62
N LEU A 62 -1.07 -0.95 -5.33
CA LEU A 62 0.21 -0.60 -4.70
C LEU A 62 1.15 -1.80 -4.52
N THR A 63 0.64 -3.02 -4.50
CA THR A 63 1.46 -4.24 -4.33
C THR A 63 1.88 -4.85 -5.68
N ALA A 64 1.18 -4.55 -6.77
CA ALA A 64 1.46 -5.12 -8.08
C ALA A 64 2.90 -4.80 -8.55
N LEU A 65 3.33 -3.54 -8.46
CA LEU A 65 4.68 -3.14 -8.85
C LEU A 65 5.78 -3.81 -8.00
N PRO A 66 5.70 -3.82 -6.64
CA PRO A 66 6.59 -4.63 -5.80
C PRO A 66 6.64 -6.11 -6.19
N GLY A 67 5.50 -6.70 -6.56
CA GLY A 67 5.44 -8.08 -7.04
C GLY A 67 6.32 -8.31 -8.26
N LEU A 68 6.19 -7.44 -9.27
CA LEU A 68 7.03 -7.49 -10.48
C LEU A 68 8.51 -7.26 -10.18
N LEU A 69 8.84 -6.31 -9.29
CA LEU A 69 10.22 -6.05 -8.87
C LEU A 69 10.83 -7.23 -8.08
N LEU A 70 10.01 -7.96 -7.32
CA LEU A 70 10.47 -9.19 -6.65
C LEU A 70 10.79 -10.31 -7.64
N ILE A 71 9.98 -10.47 -8.69
CA ILE A 71 10.26 -11.41 -9.77
C ILE A 71 11.57 -11.02 -10.46
N ALA A 72 11.72 -9.75 -10.80
CA ALA A 72 12.94 -9.23 -11.39
C ALA A 72 14.17 -9.47 -10.49
N MET A 73 14.02 -9.38 -9.17
CA MET A 73 15.09 -9.63 -8.20
C MET A 73 15.60 -11.10 -8.20
N ILE A 74 14.82 -12.05 -8.71
CA ILE A 74 15.24 -13.45 -8.85
C ILE A 74 16.22 -13.60 -10.03
N TRP A 75 15.99 -12.83 -11.11
CA TRP A 75 16.72 -12.93 -12.38
C TRP A 75 17.86 -11.93 -12.49
N PHE A 76 17.69 -10.72 -11.92
CA PHE A 76 18.66 -9.63 -12.00
C PHE A 76 19.42 -9.41 -10.68
N ARG A 77 20.40 -8.53 -10.70
CA ARG A 77 21.23 -8.17 -9.54
C ARG A 77 20.38 -7.50 -8.46
N LYS A 78 20.38 -8.08 -7.29
CA LYS A 78 19.64 -7.58 -6.11
C LYS A 78 20.09 -6.19 -5.66
N GLU A 79 21.35 -5.86 -5.92
CA GLU A 79 21.95 -4.56 -5.58
C GLU A 79 21.27 -3.40 -6.34
N ILE A 80 20.78 -3.66 -7.58
CA ILE A 80 20.11 -2.65 -8.41
C ILE A 80 18.63 -2.54 -8.05
N ILE A 81 17.96 -3.67 -7.84
CA ILE A 81 16.49 -3.68 -7.66
C ILE A 81 16.08 -3.26 -6.25
N ARG A 82 16.88 -3.57 -5.23
CA ARG A 82 16.58 -3.17 -3.84
C ARG A 82 16.42 -1.67 -3.63
N PRO A 83 17.34 -0.80 -4.11
CA PRO A 83 17.16 0.64 -3.96
C PRO A 83 15.92 1.15 -4.71
N ILE A 84 15.61 0.60 -5.89
CA ILE A 84 14.40 0.94 -6.65
C ILE A 84 13.14 0.59 -5.84
N LEU A 85 13.10 -0.60 -5.27
CA LEU A 85 12.00 -1.06 -4.44
C LEU A 85 11.84 -0.20 -3.18
N ASN A 86 12.96 0.17 -2.54
CA ASN A 86 12.93 1.05 -1.37
C ASN A 86 12.48 2.47 -1.73
N ALA A 87 12.94 3.03 -2.86
CA ALA A 87 12.47 4.32 -3.37
C ALA A 87 10.97 4.31 -3.66
N TYR A 88 10.47 3.22 -4.26
CA TYR A 88 9.05 3.02 -4.47
C TYR A 88 8.26 3.04 -3.15
N PHE A 89 8.73 2.34 -2.11
CA PHE A 89 8.03 2.34 -0.82
C PHE A 89 8.07 3.69 -0.12
N ILE A 90 9.15 4.45 -0.25
CA ILE A 90 9.20 5.82 0.26
C ILE A 90 8.15 6.68 -0.45
N LEU A 91 8.09 6.61 -1.79
CA LEU A 91 7.13 7.35 -2.58
C LEU A 91 5.68 6.94 -2.27
N ALA A 92 5.39 5.63 -2.23
CA ALA A 92 4.06 5.12 -1.91
C ALA A 92 3.64 5.51 -0.49
N SER A 93 4.54 5.40 0.50
CA SER A 93 4.28 5.82 1.88
C SER A 93 3.98 7.32 1.97
N PHE A 94 4.72 8.14 1.23
CA PHE A 94 4.50 9.58 1.19
C PHE A 94 3.13 9.92 0.57
N LEU A 95 2.80 9.32 -0.59
CA LEU A 95 1.52 9.56 -1.26
C LEU A 95 0.34 9.13 -0.39
N VAL A 96 0.39 7.97 0.24
CA VAL A 96 -0.67 7.50 1.14
C VAL A 96 -0.80 8.41 2.35
N SER A 97 0.31 8.83 2.95
CA SER A 97 0.30 9.69 4.14
C SER A 97 -0.22 11.09 3.84
N ILE A 98 0.22 11.71 2.73
CA ILE A 98 -0.24 13.05 2.36
C ILE A 98 -1.72 13.06 1.98
N THR A 99 -2.18 12.03 1.25
CA THR A 99 -3.61 11.91 0.91
C THR A 99 -4.46 11.78 2.17
N PHE A 100 -4.03 10.97 3.14
CA PHE A 100 -4.73 10.82 4.40
C PHE A 100 -4.79 12.13 5.21
N VAL A 101 -3.66 12.85 5.35
CA VAL A 101 -3.59 14.11 6.08
C VAL A 101 -4.41 15.20 5.39
N LEU A 102 -4.37 15.29 4.06
CA LEU A 102 -5.17 16.24 3.31
C LEU A 102 -6.66 15.93 3.44
N ASN A 103 -7.05 14.65 3.31
CA ASN A 103 -8.44 14.27 3.48
C ASN A 103 -8.96 14.62 4.89
N ALA A 104 -8.22 14.24 5.93
CA ALA A 104 -8.57 14.53 7.31
C ALA A 104 -8.62 16.05 7.61
N GLY A 105 -7.75 16.82 6.99
CA GLY A 105 -7.65 18.26 7.21
C GLY A 105 -8.64 19.10 6.42
N LEU A 106 -9.02 18.69 5.24
CA LEU A 106 -9.94 19.45 4.38
C LEU A 106 -11.40 19.07 4.58
N TYR A 107 -11.66 17.85 5.04
CA TYR A 107 -13.03 17.36 5.26
C TYR A 107 -13.90 18.28 6.15
N PRO A 108 -13.42 18.81 7.30
CA PRO A 108 -14.22 19.72 8.13
C PRO A 108 -14.66 21.01 7.44
N TYR A 109 -13.94 21.42 6.39
CA TYR A 109 -14.25 22.65 5.64
C TYR A 109 -15.16 22.38 4.46
N TRP A 110 -14.97 21.25 3.77
CA TRP A 110 -15.64 20.97 2.51
C TRP A 110 -16.83 20.02 2.63
N ASN A 111 -16.89 19.25 3.72
CA ASN A 111 -17.94 18.25 3.98
C ASN A 111 -18.08 17.19 2.85
N PHE A 112 -17.00 16.95 2.10
CA PHE A 112 -16.90 15.84 1.14
C PHE A 112 -15.47 15.29 1.11
N PRO A 113 -15.31 14.01 0.69
CA PRO A 113 -14.00 13.36 0.61
C PRO A 113 -13.07 14.07 -0.37
N LEU A 114 -11.75 13.91 -0.17
CA LEU A 114 -10.72 14.48 -1.01
C LEU A 114 -10.90 14.03 -2.47
N ASP A 115 -11.11 14.99 -3.36
CA ASP A 115 -11.18 14.82 -4.80
C ASP A 115 -10.00 15.52 -5.52
N SER A 116 -10.12 15.77 -6.83
CA SER A 116 -9.10 16.49 -7.60
C SER A 116 -9.09 18.02 -7.38
N THR A 117 -10.08 18.57 -6.69
CA THR A 117 -10.27 20.02 -6.52
C THR A 117 -9.10 20.69 -5.81
N PRO A 118 -8.55 20.18 -4.68
CA PRO A 118 -7.37 20.76 -4.05
C PRO A 118 -6.15 20.79 -4.96
N LEU A 119 -5.98 19.73 -5.74
CA LEU A 119 -4.86 19.64 -6.68
C LEU A 119 -4.99 20.71 -7.78
N TYR A 120 -6.20 20.89 -8.29
CA TYR A 120 -6.50 21.94 -9.28
C TYR A 120 -6.20 23.33 -8.71
N TYR A 121 -6.68 23.67 -7.52
CA TYR A 121 -6.40 24.95 -6.88
C TYR A 121 -4.91 25.16 -6.59
N PHE A 122 -4.21 24.12 -6.17
CA PHE A 122 -2.77 24.20 -5.92
C PHE A 122 -1.98 24.55 -7.19
N PHE A 123 -2.39 24.05 -8.36
CA PHE A 123 -1.71 24.34 -9.63
C PHE A 123 -2.18 25.65 -10.28
N THR A 124 -3.44 26.04 -10.11
CA THR A 124 -3.99 27.26 -10.76
C THR A 124 -3.76 28.52 -9.93
N SER A 125 -3.91 28.45 -8.60
CA SER A 125 -3.82 29.59 -7.70
C SER A 125 -3.11 29.21 -6.38
N PRO A 126 -1.81 28.86 -6.44
CA PRO A 126 -1.09 28.34 -5.25
C PRO A 126 -1.04 29.36 -4.10
N LYS A 127 -0.99 30.66 -4.39
CA LYS A 127 -0.98 31.72 -3.37
C LYS A 127 -2.31 31.78 -2.59
N ASP A 128 -3.43 31.67 -3.30
CA ASP A 128 -4.76 31.71 -2.68
C ASP A 128 -5.04 30.43 -1.88
N ALA A 129 -4.62 29.28 -2.42
CA ALA A 129 -4.72 27.99 -1.74
C ALA A 129 -3.94 28.00 -0.41
N LEU A 130 -2.76 28.58 -0.36
CA LEU A 130 -1.94 28.67 0.85
C LEU A 130 -2.39 29.80 1.78
N ALA A 131 -2.92 30.90 1.26
CA ALA A 131 -3.37 32.03 2.06
C ALA A 131 -4.63 31.70 2.90
N SER A 132 -5.46 30.77 2.43
CA SER A 132 -6.67 30.33 3.13
C SER A 132 -6.36 29.42 4.34
N VAL A 133 -5.14 28.90 4.45
CA VAL A 133 -4.73 27.97 5.52
C VAL A 133 -3.69 28.63 6.42
N GLY A 134 -3.94 28.65 7.74
CA GLY A 134 -2.99 29.23 8.68
C GLY A 134 -1.62 28.53 8.66
N GLY A 135 -0.52 29.30 8.72
CA GLY A 135 0.84 28.77 8.64
C GLY A 135 1.15 27.70 9.71
N LEU A 136 0.61 27.85 10.90
CA LEU A 136 0.75 26.87 11.99
C LEU A 136 0.09 25.52 11.62
N TYR A 137 -1.07 25.56 10.99
CA TYR A 137 -1.75 24.38 10.50
C TYR A 137 -0.95 23.64 9.44
N ILE A 138 -0.39 24.36 8.48
CA ILE A 138 0.49 23.81 7.43
C ILE A 138 1.70 23.11 8.07
N PHE A 139 2.31 23.75 9.08
CA PHE A 139 3.46 23.16 9.78
C PHE A 139 3.10 21.83 10.45
N PHE A 140 2.00 21.76 11.19
CA PHE A 140 1.56 20.51 11.83
C PHE A 140 1.14 19.44 10.80
N ALA A 141 0.47 19.81 9.73
CA ALA A 141 0.09 18.90 8.65
C ALA A 141 1.32 18.27 7.99
N LEU A 142 2.35 19.07 7.69
CA LEU A 142 3.62 18.58 7.16
C LEU A 142 4.34 17.67 8.16
N LEU A 143 4.40 18.06 9.43
CA LEU A 143 5.03 17.25 10.48
C LEU A 143 4.34 15.88 10.59
N ILE A 144 3.02 15.83 10.64
CA ILE A 144 2.23 14.60 10.73
C ILE A 144 2.46 13.76 9.45
N THR A 145 2.46 14.37 8.27
CA THR A 145 2.72 13.68 7.00
C THR A 145 4.10 13.00 7.02
N VAL A 146 5.14 13.69 7.48
CA VAL A 146 6.48 13.12 7.58
C VAL A 146 6.52 11.95 8.56
N LEU A 147 5.93 12.11 9.75
CA LEU A 147 5.88 11.06 10.76
C LEU A 147 5.13 9.80 10.26
N LEU A 148 3.97 9.99 9.63
CA LEU A 148 3.21 8.90 9.02
C LEU A 148 3.98 8.24 7.89
N THR A 149 4.64 9.02 7.03
CA THR A 149 5.48 8.48 5.95
C THR A 149 6.57 7.57 6.48
N ILE A 150 7.25 8.00 7.55
CA ILE A 150 8.30 7.20 8.20
C ILE A 150 7.71 5.93 8.81
N ALA A 151 6.56 6.01 9.49
CA ALA A 151 5.91 4.88 10.12
C ALA A 151 5.45 3.83 9.07
N VAL A 152 4.80 4.27 7.99
CA VAL A 152 4.34 3.42 6.90
C VAL A 152 5.52 2.79 6.17
N TRP A 153 6.55 3.59 5.84
CA TRP A 153 7.76 3.07 5.21
C TRP A 153 8.46 2.02 6.08
N PHE A 154 8.55 2.24 7.38
CA PHE A 154 9.13 1.27 8.30
C PHE A 154 8.34 -0.03 8.34
N ALA A 155 7.00 0.02 8.29
CA ALA A 155 6.13 -1.16 8.22
C ALA A 155 6.31 -1.95 6.91
N LEU A 156 6.52 -1.25 5.79
CA LEU A 156 6.70 -1.84 4.46
C LEU A 156 8.14 -2.31 4.21
N ARG A 157 9.10 -1.76 4.94
CA ARG A 157 10.52 -2.03 4.73
C ARG A 157 10.82 -3.52 4.71
N MET A 158 11.56 -3.94 3.70
CA MET A 158 12.07 -5.29 3.60
C MET A 158 13.14 -5.52 4.66
N PRO A 159 13.01 -6.54 5.53
CA PRO A 159 14.02 -6.81 6.53
C PRO A 159 15.37 -7.10 5.85
N HIS A 160 16.41 -6.41 6.28
CA HIS A 160 17.78 -6.64 5.83
C HIS A 160 18.26 -8.02 6.33
N THR A 161 17.81 -9.08 5.70
CA THR A 161 18.43 -10.40 5.91
C THR A 161 19.74 -10.45 5.12
N GLN A 162 20.74 -9.74 5.61
CA GLN A 162 22.13 -10.08 5.33
C GLN A 162 22.48 -11.36 6.10
N LYS A 163 21.92 -12.49 5.74
CA LYS A 163 22.63 -13.74 5.98
C LYS A 163 23.51 -13.97 4.75
N ARG A 164 24.80 -13.71 4.93
CA ARG A 164 25.90 -14.18 4.11
C ARG A 164 25.59 -15.59 3.59
N TYR A 165 25.06 -15.67 2.40
CA TYR A 165 24.99 -16.94 1.66
C TYR A 165 26.34 -17.23 1.00
N SER A 166 27.37 -16.42 1.31
CA SER A 166 28.70 -16.50 0.73
C SER A 166 29.61 -17.53 1.37
N SER A 167 29.21 -18.17 2.51
CA SER A 167 30.17 -19.00 3.24
C SER A 167 29.99 -20.51 3.06
N ARG A 168 28.96 -20.97 2.34
CA ARG A 168 28.75 -22.42 2.19
C ARG A 168 29.20 -22.96 0.84
N TYR A 169 29.51 -22.11 -0.13
CA TYR A 169 30.02 -22.51 -1.44
C TYR A 169 31.52 -22.36 -1.60
N SER A 170 32.22 -21.80 -0.62
CA SER A 170 33.68 -21.66 -0.64
C SER A 170 34.43 -22.88 -0.15
N ASN A 171 33.76 -23.87 0.46
CA ASN A 171 34.42 -25.06 1.01
C ASN A 171 34.22 -26.35 0.20
N TYR A 172 33.69 -26.26 -1.02
CA TYR A 172 33.83 -27.37 -1.93
C TYR A 172 35.16 -27.21 -2.68
N GLY A 173 36.13 -27.92 -2.12
CA GLY A 173 37.49 -27.98 -2.64
C GLY A 173 37.53 -28.36 -4.11
N PHE A 174 38.53 -27.84 -4.74
CA PHE A 174 38.98 -28.10 -6.11
C PHE A 174 39.34 -29.58 -6.31
N GLY A 175 38.34 -30.47 -6.38
CA GLY A 175 38.64 -31.89 -6.43
C GLY A 175 37.53 -32.84 -6.79
N ASP A 176 36.49 -32.41 -7.55
CA ASP A 176 35.60 -33.44 -8.16
C ASP A 176 35.11 -32.99 -9.55
N PHE A 177 35.87 -33.40 -10.54
CA PHE A 177 35.63 -33.14 -11.94
C PHE A 177 34.80 -34.28 -12.50
N GLY A 178 33.45 -34.15 -12.54
CA GLY A 178 32.83 -35.09 -13.46
C GLY A 178 31.33 -35.29 -13.50
N SER A 179 30.56 -35.18 -12.46
CA SER A 179 29.11 -35.45 -12.58
C SER A 179 28.19 -34.60 -11.69
N GLY A 180 28.70 -34.10 -10.57
CA GLY A 180 27.89 -33.35 -9.62
C GLY A 180 27.51 -31.92 -10.01
N ARG A 181 28.12 -31.31 -11.02
CA ARG A 181 27.87 -29.94 -11.44
C ARG A 181 26.55 -29.76 -12.20
N ARG A 182 26.16 -30.74 -13.00
CA ARG A 182 24.92 -30.62 -13.80
C ARG A 182 23.67 -30.71 -12.92
N THR A 183 23.67 -31.60 -11.94
CA THR A 183 22.55 -31.78 -11.04
C THR A 183 22.38 -30.56 -10.09
N CYS A 184 23.48 -30.03 -9.58
CA CYS A 184 23.44 -28.85 -8.71
C CYS A 184 22.97 -27.56 -9.46
N TYR A 185 23.35 -27.41 -10.73
CA TYR A 185 22.95 -26.26 -11.53
C TYR A 185 21.46 -26.35 -11.92
N SER A 186 20.98 -27.52 -12.31
CA SER A 186 19.57 -27.75 -12.63
C SER A 186 18.66 -27.54 -11.43
N ASP A 187 19.07 -27.97 -10.24
CA ASP A 187 18.29 -27.77 -9.01
C ASP A 187 18.15 -26.29 -8.63
N ILE A 188 19.22 -25.51 -8.81
CA ILE A 188 19.20 -24.07 -8.55
C ILE A 188 18.27 -23.36 -9.54
N GLU A 189 18.30 -23.74 -10.80
CA GLU A 189 17.46 -23.17 -11.84
C GLU A 189 15.98 -23.54 -11.63
N HIS A 190 15.67 -24.79 -11.32
CA HIS A 190 14.33 -25.24 -10.96
C HIS A 190 13.78 -24.49 -9.72
N HIS A 191 14.60 -24.24 -8.71
CA HIS A 191 14.20 -23.45 -7.55
C HIS A 191 13.90 -21.98 -7.90
N ARG A 192 14.68 -21.37 -8.79
CA ARG A 192 14.44 -20.00 -9.28
C ARG A 192 13.14 -19.92 -10.09
N MET A 193 12.96 -20.83 -11.02
CA MET A 193 11.75 -20.89 -11.85
C MET A 193 10.50 -21.10 -11.01
N ARG A 194 10.52 -22.03 -10.06
CA ARG A 194 9.38 -22.26 -9.17
C ARG A 194 9.03 -21.04 -8.34
N HIS A 195 10.01 -20.34 -7.79
CA HIS A 195 9.76 -19.13 -7.01
C HIS A 195 9.26 -17.96 -7.86
N SER A 196 9.78 -17.79 -9.08
CA SER A 196 9.30 -16.78 -9.99
C SER A 196 7.87 -17.07 -10.46
N LEU A 197 7.55 -18.33 -10.74
CA LEU A 197 6.20 -18.76 -11.13
C LEU A 197 5.18 -18.51 -10.01
N ILE A 198 5.51 -18.86 -8.78
CA ILE A 198 4.64 -18.60 -7.63
C ILE A 198 4.40 -17.09 -7.42
N LEU A 199 5.45 -16.27 -7.51
CA LEU A 199 5.33 -14.82 -7.39
C LEU A 199 4.52 -14.23 -8.55
N LEU A 200 4.72 -14.72 -9.78
CA LEU A 200 3.95 -14.31 -10.95
C LEU A 200 2.46 -14.62 -10.74
N LEU A 201 2.16 -15.84 -10.28
CA LEU A 201 0.79 -16.28 -10.04
C LEU A 201 0.14 -15.47 -8.92
N LEU A 202 0.86 -15.19 -7.83
CA LEU A 202 0.38 -14.34 -6.75
C LEU A 202 0.16 -12.89 -7.21
N THR A 203 1.07 -12.36 -8.05
CA THR A 203 0.92 -11.00 -8.60
C THR A 203 -0.26 -10.94 -9.58
N ALA A 204 -0.45 -11.98 -10.40
CA ALA A 204 -1.61 -12.10 -11.28
C ALA A 204 -2.92 -12.23 -10.49
N LEU A 205 -2.89 -12.93 -9.33
CA LEU A 205 -4.05 -13.08 -8.45
C LEU A 205 -4.53 -11.73 -7.88
N LEU A 206 -3.64 -10.73 -7.75
CA LEU A 206 -4.02 -9.37 -7.35
C LEU A 206 -5.00 -8.72 -8.34
N PHE A 207 -5.08 -9.22 -9.57
CA PHE A 207 -6.05 -8.72 -10.54
C PHE A 207 -7.50 -8.91 -10.06
N ILE A 208 -7.77 -9.93 -9.27
CA ILE A 208 -9.12 -10.20 -8.71
C ILE A 208 -9.58 -9.06 -7.79
N PRO A 209 -8.84 -8.70 -6.72
CA PRO A 209 -9.23 -7.57 -5.88
C PRO A 209 -9.14 -6.23 -6.62
N ILE A 210 -8.17 -6.04 -7.53
CA ILE A 210 -8.06 -4.82 -8.34
C ILE A 210 -9.35 -4.60 -9.14
N ARG A 211 -9.92 -5.66 -9.72
CA ARG A 211 -11.19 -5.59 -10.45
C ARG A 211 -12.41 -5.44 -9.54
N GLY A 212 -12.29 -5.71 -8.23
CA GLY A 212 -13.41 -5.66 -7.27
C GLY A 212 -14.12 -6.99 -7.06
N GLY A 213 -13.47 -8.11 -7.41
CA GLY A 213 -13.97 -9.46 -7.20
C GLY A 213 -14.26 -10.22 -8.49
N PHE A 214 -15.04 -11.31 -8.38
CA PHE A 214 -15.41 -12.19 -9.49
C PHE A 214 -16.66 -11.75 -10.25
N THR A 215 -17.26 -10.62 -9.90
CA THR A 215 -18.46 -10.09 -10.56
C THR A 215 -18.15 -9.44 -11.91
N VAL A 216 -19.14 -9.38 -12.80
CA VAL A 216 -19.01 -8.76 -14.12
C VAL A 216 -18.78 -7.24 -14.01
N SER A 217 -19.30 -6.60 -12.96
CA SER A 217 -19.09 -5.18 -12.71
C SER A 217 -17.73 -4.93 -12.06
N THR A 218 -16.99 -3.97 -12.60
CA THR A 218 -15.79 -3.42 -11.96
C THR A 218 -16.12 -2.78 -10.61
N THR A 219 -15.11 -2.56 -9.78
CA THR A 219 -15.24 -1.83 -8.51
C THR A 219 -15.97 -0.51 -8.78
N ASN A 220 -17.17 -0.39 -8.26
CA ASN A 220 -17.97 0.82 -8.41
C ASN A 220 -18.00 1.53 -7.06
N THR A 221 -17.32 2.68 -6.98
CA THR A 221 -17.36 3.57 -5.81
C THR A 221 -18.79 4.05 -5.53
N GLY A 222 -19.65 4.10 -6.55
CA GLY A 222 -21.06 4.45 -6.41
C GLY A 222 -21.88 3.49 -5.55
N LYS A 223 -21.38 2.29 -5.23
CA LYS A 223 -22.10 1.40 -4.29
C LYS A 223 -22.23 2.01 -2.88
N ALA A 224 -21.30 2.87 -2.47
CA ALA A 224 -21.39 3.58 -1.23
C ALA A 224 -22.51 4.62 -1.25
N TYR A 225 -22.71 5.31 -2.37
CA TYR A 225 -23.76 6.35 -2.51
C TYR A 225 -25.19 5.82 -2.52
N PHE A 226 -25.38 4.53 -2.80
CA PHE A 226 -26.71 3.91 -2.74
C PHE A 226 -27.10 3.38 -1.36
N SER A 227 -26.19 3.47 -0.40
CA SER A 227 -26.52 3.14 0.98
C SER A 227 -27.29 4.30 1.63
N GLN A 228 -28.27 3.96 2.48
CA GLN A 228 -28.95 4.98 3.31
C GLN A 228 -28.11 5.44 4.49
N ASN A 229 -26.89 4.92 4.62
CA ASN A 229 -25.99 5.23 5.72
C ASN A 229 -25.18 6.49 5.38
N ALA A 230 -25.31 7.53 6.20
CA ALA A 230 -24.63 8.81 6.00
C ALA A 230 -23.10 8.65 5.95
N PHE A 231 -22.50 7.78 6.78
CA PHE A 231 -21.06 7.54 6.79
C PHE A 231 -20.54 6.86 5.52
N LEU A 232 -21.34 5.97 4.89
CA LEU A 232 -20.96 5.35 3.63
C LEU A 232 -21.05 6.31 2.45
N ASN A 233 -21.89 7.33 2.56
CA ASN A 233 -22.00 8.37 1.54
C ASN A 233 -20.81 9.35 1.60
N HIS A 234 -20.14 9.44 2.74
CA HIS A 234 -19.00 10.33 2.98
C HIS A 234 -17.64 9.61 3.04
N ALA A 235 -17.62 8.28 3.14
CA ALA A 235 -16.39 7.46 3.17
C ALA A 235 -15.96 7.01 1.77
#